data_c27385b27974c067b04cdba420e792a4
#
_entry.id   c27385b27974c067b04cdba420e792a4
#
_cell.length_a   1.000
_cell.length_b   1.000
_cell.length_c   1.000
_cell.angle_alpha   90.00
_cell.angle_beta   90.00
_cell.angle_gamma   90.00
#
_symmetry.space_group_name_H-M   'P 1'
#
loop_
_entity.id
_entity.type
_entity.pdbx_description
1 polymer ?
#
loop_
_entity_poly.entity_id
_entity_poly.type
_entity_poly.pdbx_seq_one_letter_code
_entity_poly.pdbx_strand_id
1 'polypeptide(L)'
;MLKVEELVDRLIDLSFAEDIGDGDHTTLCCIPEDAMGKSKLLIKEDGILAGVEIAKEVFHRFDPTMQVEVLMGDGTKVKKGDVAMIVTGKVRSLLQTERLMLNIMQRMSGIATMTAKYVERLKGTHTRVLDTRKTTPGMRMLEKQAVKIGGGCNHRIGLFDMILLKDNHVDFAGGIANAINRCHEYLKQKGLDLKIEIEVRNFDELKQAMDCGGIDRIMLDNFSVADTKKAVEIVGGNYETESSGGITFDTLRDYAECGVDYISVGALTHSVKGLDMSFKATD
;
A
#
# COMPACT_ATOMS: atom_id res chain seq x y z
N MET A 1 -9.57 20.97 -3.62
CA MET A 1 -8.61 19.89 -3.26
C MET A 1 -9.10 18.63 -3.95
N LEU A 2 -8.22 17.86 -4.61
CA LEU A 2 -8.61 16.59 -5.25
C LEU A 2 -9.09 15.61 -4.19
N LYS A 3 -10.18 14.90 -4.49
CA LYS A 3 -10.60 13.75 -3.68
C LYS A 3 -9.62 12.60 -3.91
N VAL A 4 -9.47 11.76 -2.90
CA VAL A 4 -8.54 10.62 -2.96
C VAL A 4 -8.94 9.63 -4.06
N GLU A 5 -10.24 9.48 -4.29
CA GLU A 5 -10.81 8.63 -5.35
C GLU A 5 -10.41 9.11 -6.76
N GLU A 6 -10.29 10.42 -6.97
CA GLU A 6 -9.90 11.01 -8.25
C GLU A 6 -8.41 10.77 -8.60
N LEU A 7 -7.59 10.33 -7.63
CA LEU A 7 -6.16 10.13 -7.87
C LEU A 7 -5.87 8.91 -8.76
N VAL A 8 -6.67 7.87 -8.65
CA VAL A 8 -6.53 6.65 -9.49
C VAL A 8 -6.90 6.98 -10.93
N ASP A 9 -8.00 7.69 -11.14
CA ASP A 9 -8.45 8.11 -12.47
C ASP A 9 -7.38 8.94 -13.19
N ARG A 10 -6.81 9.91 -12.48
CA ARG A 10 -5.74 10.75 -13.02
C ARG A 10 -4.45 9.98 -13.31
N LEU A 11 -4.13 8.98 -12.48
CA LEU A 11 -3.00 8.11 -12.75
C LEU A 11 -3.19 7.35 -14.06
N ILE A 12 -4.38 6.79 -14.29
CA ILE A 12 -4.71 6.06 -15.52
C ILE A 12 -4.63 6.99 -16.73
N ASP A 13 -5.25 8.18 -16.66
CA ASP A 13 -5.21 9.15 -17.76
C ASP A 13 -3.80 9.60 -18.09
N LEU A 14 -2.99 9.92 -17.06
CA LEU A 14 -1.59 10.31 -17.23
C LEU A 14 -0.78 9.18 -17.88
N SER A 15 -1.02 7.93 -17.45
CA SER A 15 -0.30 6.77 -17.97
C SER A 15 -0.65 6.47 -19.42
N PHE A 16 -1.91 6.65 -19.84
CA PHE A 16 -2.27 6.57 -21.26
C PHE A 16 -1.64 7.69 -22.08
N ALA A 17 -1.61 8.92 -21.55
CA ALA A 17 -0.94 10.02 -22.24
C ALA A 17 0.57 9.80 -22.38
N GLU A 18 1.22 9.19 -21.37
CA GLU A 18 2.64 8.85 -21.36
C GLU A 18 2.97 7.76 -22.38
N ASP A 19 2.16 6.69 -22.45
CA ASP A 19 2.50 5.47 -23.21
C ASP A 19 2.04 5.56 -24.68
N ILE A 20 0.92 6.22 -24.96
CA ILE A 20 0.32 6.27 -26.30
C ILE A 20 0.73 7.55 -27.06
N GLY A 21 0.82 8.70 -26.38
CA GLY A 21 1.15 9.97 -27.00
C GLY A 21 0.19 10.34 -28.14
N ASP A 22 0.74 10.54 -29.34
CA ASP A 22 -0.02 10.83 -30.55
C ASP A 22 -0.48 9.56 -31.32
N GLY A 23 -0.19 8.35 -30.81
CA GLY A 23 -0.70 7.09 -31.33
C GLY A 23 0.26 5.91 -31.18
N ASP A 24 -0.31 4.73 -30.97
CA ASP A 24 0.43 3.46 -31.09
C ASP A 24 0.62 3.11 -32.57
N HIS A 25 1.69 3.63 -33.16
CA HIS A 25 1.95 3.48 -34.59
C HIS A 25 2.10 2.03 -35.05
N THR A 26 2.60 1.14 -34.18
CA THR A 26 2.73 -0.30 -34.48
C THR A 26 1.34 -0.92 -34.66
N THR A 27 0.47 -0.71 -33.69
CA THR A 27 -0.90 -1.22 -33.73
C THR A 27 -1.68 -0.59 -34.89
N LEU A 28 -1.56 0.73 -35.09
CA LEU A 28 -2.30 1.45 -36.11
C LEU A 28 -1.92 1.01 -37.54
N CYS A 29 -0.65 0.70 -37.79
CA CYS A 29 -0.21 0.26 -39.11
C CYS A 29 -0.47 -1.23 -39.39
N CYS A 30 -0.49 -2.09 -38.37
CA CYS A 30 -0.57 -3.54 -38.53
C CYS A 30 -1.99 -4.12 -38.37
N ILE A 31 -2.85 -3.46 -37.60
CA ILE A 31 -4.14 -4.02 -37.20
C ILE A 31 -5.29 -3.25 -37.83
N PRO A 32 -6.22 -3.93 -38.56
CA PRO A 32 -7.44 -3.30 -39.03
C PRO A 32 -8.27 -2.67 -37.93
N GLU A 33 -8.97 -1.57 -38.20
CA GLU A 33 -9.73 -0.82 -37.19
C GLU A 33 -10.89 -1.62 -36.58
N ASP A 34 -11.50 -2.48 -37.38
CA ASP A 34 -12.65 -3.32 -37.05
C ASP A 34 -12.25 -4.71 -36.53
N ALA A 35 -10.95 -5.01 -36.44
CA ALA A 35 -10.48 -6.31 -35.97
C ALA A 35 -10.91 -6.53 -34.50
N MET A 36 -11.64 -7.63 -34.28
CA MET A 36 -12.05 -8.09 -32.95
C MET A 36 -11.18 -9.26 -32.51
N GLY A 37 -10.92 -9.37 -31.22
CA GLY A 37 -10.08 -10.42 -30.69
C GLY A 37 -10.34 -10.69 -29.21
N LYS A 38 -9.62 -11.66 -28.68
CA LYS A 38 -9.66 -12.08 -27.31
C LYS A 38 -8.24 -12.27 -26.77
N SER A 39 -8.01 -11.85 -25.54
CA SER A 39 -6.74 -12.05 -24.84
C SER A 39 -6.98 -12.58 -23.43
N LYS A 40 -6.02 -13.36 -22.92
CA LYS A 40 -6.04 -13.88 -21.54
C LYS A 40 -4.88 -13.36 -20.73
N LEU A 41 -5.14 -13.04 -19.46
CA LEU A 41 -4.13 -12.74 -18.47
C LEU A 41 -3.60 -14.03 -17.86
N LEU A 42 -2.35 -14.36 -18.18
CA LEU A 42 -1.67 -15.58 -17.75
C LEU A 42 -0.69 -15.26 -16.60
N ILE A 43 -0.83 -15.98 -15.51
CA ILE A 43 0.06 -15.90 -14.35
C ILE A 43 1.35 -16.70 -14.65
N LYS A 44 2.50 -16.08 -14.40
CA LYS A 44 3.82 -16.67 -14.67
C LYS A 44 4.61 -17.03 -13.43
N GLU A 45 4.13 -16.61 -12.24
CA GLU A 45 4.77 -16.82 -10.94
C GLU A 45 3.70 -17.00 -9.86
N ASP A 46 3.98 -17.84 -8.84
CA ASP A 46 3.04 -18.08 -7.73
C ASP A 46 2.96 -16.84 -6.81
N GLY A 47 1.76 -16.48 -6.37
CA GLY A 47 1.57 -15.32 -5.50
C GLY A 47 0.13 -15.03 -5.09
N ILE A 48 -0.11 -13.78 -4.73
CA ILE A 48 -1.44 -13.23 -4.44
C ILE A 48 -1.81 -12.26 -5.55
N LEU A 49 -2.93 -12.50 -6.21
CA LEU A 49 -3.45 -11.62 -7.26
C LEU A 49 -3.98 -10.32 -6.67
N ALA A 50 -3.62 -9.19 -7.25
CA ALA A 50 -4.14 -7.88 -6.87
C ALA A 50 -4.17 -6.91 -8.04
N GLY A 51 -5.17 -6.03 -8.05
CA GLY A 51 -5.38 -5.02 -9.09
C GLY A 51 -6.39 -5.41 -10.15
N VAL A 52 -7.18 -6.45 -9.94
CA VAL A 52 -8.22 -6.91 -10.89
C VAL A 52 -9.27 -5.82 -11.13
N GLU A 53 -9.76 -5.16 -10.07
CA GLU A 53 -10.74 -4.08 -10.22
C GLU A 53 -10.13 -2.85 -10.93
N ILE A 54 -8.87 -2.56 -10.69
CA ILE A 54 -8.16 -1.47 -11.39
C ILE A 54 -7.94 -1.83 -12.87
N ALA A 55 -7.63 -3.08 -13.17
CA ALA A 55 -7.51 -3.55 -14.57
C ALA A 55 -8.83 -3.39 -15.34
N LYS A 56 -9.97 -3.69 -14.72
CA LYS A 56 -11.29 -3.45 -15.31
C LYS A 56 -11.50 -1.97 -15.62
N GLU A 57 -11.12 -1.10 -14.68
CA GLU A 57 -11.22 0.35 -14.88
C GLU A 57 -10.31 0.83 -16.02
N VAL A 58 -9.08 0.32 -16.11
CA VAL A 58 -8.16 0.62 -17.23
C VAL A 58 -8.80 0.28 -18.58
N PHE A 59 -9.37 -0.92 -18.71
CA PHE A 59 -10.03 -1.34 -19.95
C PHE A 59 -11.26 -0.48 -20.25
N HIS A 60 -12.14 -0.31 -19.29
CA HIS A 60 -13.40 0.44 -19.49
C HIS A 60 -13.13 1.91 -19.83
N ARG A 61 -12.17 2.53 -19.20
CA ARG A 61 -11.81 3.94 -19.41
C ARG A 61 -11.20 4.18 -20.79
N PHE A 62 -10.48 3.20 -21.33
CA PHE A 62 -9.91 3.26 -22.67
C PHE A 62 -10.96 2.97 -23.77
N ASP A 63 -11.70 1.89 -23.61
CA ASP A 63 -12.75 1.46 -24.54
C ASP A 63 -13.89 0.78 -23.76
N PRO A 64 -15.01 1.49 -23.50
CA PRO A 64 -16.13 0.96 -22.73
C PRO A 64 -16.85 -0.23 -23.38
N THR A 65 -16.52 -0.57 -24.64
CA THR A 65 -17.11 -1.73 -25.34
C THR A 65 -16.37 -3.03 -25.04
N MET A 66 -15.19 -2.98 -24.39
CA MET A 66 -14.42 -4.15 -24.00
C MET A 66 -15.17 -4.97 -22.93
N GLN A 67 -15.17 -6.27 -23.09
CA GLN A 67 -15.80 -7.21 -22.15
C GLN A 67 -14.71 -7.91 -21.35
N VAL A 68 -14.78 -7.82 -20.02
CA VAL A 68 -13.82 -8.39 -19.09
C VAL A 68 -14.49 -9.51 -18.30
N GLU A 69 -14.06 -10.74 -18.54
CA GLU A 69 -14.46 -11.93 -17.77
C GLU A 69 -13.39 -12.19 -16.70
N VAL A 70 -13.74 -11.99 -15.44
CA VAL A 70 -12.84 -12.23 -14.30
C VAL A 70 -13.01 -13.68 -13.84
N LEU A 71 -11.93 -14.47 -13.93
CA LEU A 71 -11.89 -15.86 -13.47
C LEU A 71 -11.34 -15.96 -12.04
N MET A 72 -10.46 -15.03 -11.66
CA MET A 72 -9.85 -14.95 -10.33
C MET A 72 -9.84 -13.51 -9.85
N GLY A 73 -10.38 -13.24 -8.67
CA GLY A 73 -10.46 -11.90 -8.07
C GLY A 73 -9.26 -11.56 -7.20
N ASP A 74 -9.24 -10.31 -6.73
CA ASP A 74 -8.23 -9.80 -5.81
C ASP A 74 -8.16 -10.67 -4.53
N GLY A 75 -6.94 -10.92 -4.02
CA GLY A 75 -6.68 -11.75 -2.85
C GLY A 75 -6.59 -13.25 -3.14
N THR A 76 -6.89 -13.70 -4.36
CA THR A 76 -6.75 -15.10 -4.74
C THR A 76 -5.28 -15.53 -4.75
N LYS A 77 -4.99 -16.68 -4.13
CA LYS A 77 -3.69 -17.36 -4.28
C LYS A 77 -3.62 -17.97 -5.68
N VAL A 78 -2.70 -17.48 -6.48
CA VAL A 78 -2.51 -17.91 -7.88
C VAL A 78 -1.22 -18.70 -8.04
N LYS A 79 -1.19 -19.57 -9.04
CA LYS A 79 -0.05 -20.38 -9.44
C LYS A 79 0.37 -20.06 -10.87
N LYS A 80 1.63 -20.35 -11.17
CA LYS A 80 2.13 -20.31 -12.54
C LYS A 80 1.28 -21.20 -13.46
N GLY A 81 0.77 -20.61 -14.53
CA GLY A 81 -0.11 -21.26 -15.52
C GLY A 81 -1.58 -20.94 -15.36
N ASP A 82 -2.01 -20.34 -14.25
CA ASP A 82 -3.40 -19.91 -14.05
C ASP A 82 -3.77 -18.81 -15.04
N VAL A 83 -5.03 -18.79 -15.45
CA VAL A 83 -5.64 -17.71 -16.23
C VAL A 83 -6.53 -16.89 -15.30
N ALA A 84 -6.17 -15.64 -15.05
CA ALA A 84 -6.88 -14.80 -14.11
C ALA A 84 -8.05 -14.05 -14.74
N MET A 85 -7.96 -13.74 -16.04
CA MET A 85 -8.93 -12.89 -16.71
C MET A 85 -8.93 -13.18 -18.22
N ILE A 86 -10.08 -13.04 -18.87
CA ILE A 86 -10.23 -13.04 -20.33
C ILE A 86 -10.85 -11.70 -20.74
N VAL A 87 -10.28 -11.07 -21.75
CA VAL A 87 -10.76 -9.77 -22.26
C VAL A 87 -11.07 -9.91 -23.73
N THR A 88 -12.25 -9.48 -24.13
CA THR A 88 -12.73 -9.50 -25.54
C THR A 88 -13.04 -8.08 -25.98
N GLY A 89 -12.59 -7.69 -27.17
CA GLY A 89 -12.84 -6.36 -27.71
C GLY A 89 -12.10 -6.09 -28.99
N LYS A 90 -12.01 -4.82 -29.38
CA LYS A 90 -11.17 -4.41 -30.53
C LYS A 90 -9.71 -4.76 -30.26
N VAL A 91 -9.04 -5.39 -31.24
CA VAL A 91 -7.63 -5.78 -31.09
C VAL A 91 -6.75 -4.58 -30.80
N ARG A 92 -7.03 -3.42 -31.42
CA ARG A 92 -6.31 -2.17 -31.14
C ARG A 92 -6.42 -1.78 -29.66
N SER A 93 -7.62 -1.84 -29.08
CA SER A 93 -7.85 -1.52 -27.65
C SER A 93 -7.14 -2.52 -26.72
N LEU A 94 -7.17 -3.83 -27.05
CA LEU A 94 -6.45 -4.86 -26.29
C LEU A 94 -4.94 -4.60 -26.23
N LEU A 95 -4.33 -4.25 -27.36
CA LEU A 95 -2.88 -4.01 -27.46
C LEU A 95 -2.45 -2.73 -26.74
N GLN A 96 -3.23 -1.65 -26.87
CA GLN A 96 -2.91 -0.35 -26.28
C GLN A 96 -3.11 -0.30 -24.76
N THR A 97 -3.95 -1.16 -24.20
CA THR A 97 -4.20 -1.22 -22.75
C THR A 97 -3.30 -2.24 -22.03
N GLU A 98 -2.70 -3.18 -22.76
CA GLU A 98 -1.92 -4.30 -22.23
C GLU A 98 -0.84 -3.83 -21.24
N ARG A 99 -0.01 -2.86 -21.64
CA ARG A 99 1.18 -2.49 -20.86
C ARG A 99 0.80 -1.83 -19.54
N LEU A 100 -0.12 -0.86 -19.56
CA LEU A 100 -0.59 -0.18 -18.37
C LEU A 100 -1.24 -1.16 -17.39
N MET A 101 -2.16 -2.00 -17.88
CA MET A 101 -2.81 -3.02 -17.07
C MET A 101 -1.80 -3.96 -16.42
N LEU A 102 -0.82 -4.49 -17.20
CA LEU A 102 0.21 -5.38 -16.67
C LEU A 102 1.10 -4.68 -15.63
N ASN A 103 1.53 -3.45 -15.86
CA ASN A 103 2.37 -2.72 -14.92
C ASN A 103 1.67 -2.54 -13.57
N ILE A 104 0.39 -2.18 -13.57
CA ILE A 104 -0.41 -2.02 -12.36
C ILE A 104 -0.59 -3.37 -11.64
N MET A 105 -1.07 -4.39 -12.35
CA MET A 105 -1.37 -5.69 -11.74
C MET A 105 -0.12 -6.40 -11.22
N GLN A 106 0.98 -6.37 -11.99
CA GLN A 106 2.26 -6.93 -11.57
C GLN A 106 2.76 -6.25 -10.28
N ARG A 107 2.69 -4.91 -10.23
CA ARG A 107 3.10 -4.13 -9.05
C ARG A 107 2.23 -4.45 -7.84
N MET A 108 0.91 -4.36 -7.98
CA MET A 108 -0.02 -4.61 -6.89
C MET A 108 0.07 -6.06 -6.39
N SER A 109 0.13 -7.04 -7.29
CA SER A 109 0.26 -8.45 -6.92
C SER A 109 1.60 -8.76 -6.25
N GLY A 110 2.68 -8.11 -6.66
CA GLY A 110 3.97 -8.21 -5.98
C GLY A 110 3.89 -7.71 -4.53
N ILE A 111 3.27 -6.56 -4.30
CA ILE A 111 3.05 -5.99 -2.97
C ILE A 111 2.15 -6.90 -2.11
N ALA A 112 1.02 -7.37 -2.66
CA ALA A 112 0.11 -8.27 -1.95
C ALA A 112 0.81 -9.58 -1.57
N THR A 113 1.61 -10.14 -2.48
CA THR A 113 2.40 -11.36 -2.25
C THR A 113 3.45 -11.17 -1.15
N MET A 114 4.19 -10.07 -1.19
CA MET A 114 5.17 -9.72 -0.14
C MET A 114 4.46 -9.54 1.20
N THR A 115 3.38 -8.76 1.23
CA THR A 115 2.61 -8.51 2.45
C THR A 115 2.08 -9.80 3.05
N ALA A 116 1.54 -10.72 2.24
CA ALA A 116 1.05 -12.01 2.72
C ALA A 116 2.15 -12.85 3.40
N LYS A 117 3.40 -12.78 2.93
CA LYS A 117 4.54 -13.42 3.59
C LYS A 117 4.83 -12.83 4.97
N TYR A 118 4.77 -11.48 5.09
CA TYR A 118 4.94 -10.80 6.39
C TYR A 118 3.81 -11.14 7.36
N VAL A 119 2.56 -11.15 6.89
CA VAL A 119 1.38 -11.54 7.69
C VAL A 119 1.49 -13.00 8.17
N GLU A 120 1.92 -13.91 7.29
CA GLU A 120 2.13 -15.32 7.65
C GLU A 120 3.21 -15.46 8.75
N ARG A 121 4.29 -14.64 8.69
CA ARG A 121 5.34 -14.63 9.70
C ARG A 121 4.84 -14.19 11.08
N LEU A 122 3.76 -13.41 11.14
CA LEU A 122 3.15 -12.91 12.37
C LEU A 122 2.09 -13.84 12.98
N LYS A 123 1.77 -14.96 12.34
CA LYS A 123 0.77 -15.90 12.86
C LYS A 123 1.07 -16.34 14.30
N GLY A 124 0.01 -16.34 15.13
CA GLY A 124 0.11 -16.68 16.56
C GLY A 124 0.52 -15.50 17.46
N THR A 125 0.72 -14.31 16.90
CA THR A 125 0.81 -13.05 17.65
C THR A 125 -0.43 -12.20 17.37
N HIS A 126 -0.68 -11.15 18.17
CA HIS A 126 -1.74 -10.16 17.88
C HIS A 126 -1.22 -9.01 17.00
N THR A 127 0.08 -8.94 16.79
CA THR A 127 0.75 -7.86 16.05
C THR A 127 0.31 -7.84 14.58
N ARG A 128 0.10 -6.64 14.03
CA ARG A 128 -0.27 -6.41 12.64
C ARG A 128 0.82 -5.63 11.93
N VAL A 129 1.08 -5.99 10.67
CA VAL A 129 2.03 -5.24 9.82
C VAL A 129 1.34 -4.06 9.15
N LEU A 130 2.00 -2.89 9.20
CA LEU A 130 1.59 -1.66 8.55
C LEU A 130 2.50 -1.33 7.35
N ASP A 131 1.90 -0.72 6.34
CA ASP A 131 2.66 0.01 5.33
C ASP A 131 3.17 1.36 5.88
N THR A 132 3.73 2.16 4.99
CA THR A 132 4.21 3.51 5.29
C THR A 132 3.82 4.49 4.17
N ARG A 133 4.30 5.75 4.24
CA ARG A 133 4.22 6.71 3.14
C ARG A 133 5.37 6.58 2.12
N LYS A 134 6.26 5.59 2.27
CA LYS A 134 7.37 5.31 1.33
C LYS A 134 6.85 4.56 0.11
N THR A 135 5.94 5.18 -0.63
CA THR A 135 5.29 4.65 -1.83
C THR A 135 5.83 5.31 -3.09
N THR A 136 5.66 4.66 -4.23
CA THR A 136 5.93 5.25 -5.55
C THR A 136 5.05 6.51 -5.73
N PRO A 137 5.63 7.66 -6.13
CA PRO A 137 4.84 8.86 -6.40
C PRO A 137 3.68 8.58 -7.36
N GLY A 138 2.48 9.06 -7.02
CA GLY A 138 1.26 8.82 -7.79
C GLY A 138 0.57 7.47 -7.53
N MET A 139 1.29 6.43 -7.10
CA MET A 139 0.75 5.06 -6.94
C MET A 139 0.29 4.72 -5.52
N ARG A 140 0.31 5.65 -4.57
CA ARG A 140 0.05 5.36 -3.15
C ARG A 140 -1.27 4.64 -2.90
N MET A 141 -2.33 5.04 -3.59
CA MET A 141 -3.65 4.45 -3.41
C MET A 141 -3.64 2.97 -3.82
N LEU A 142 -3.02 2.64 -4.94
CA LEU A 142 -2.91 1.27 -5.45
C LEU A 142 -2.00 0.41 -4.55
N GLU A 143 -0.85 0.96 -4.14
CA GLU A 143 0.12 0.23 -3.31
C GLU A 143 -0.46 -0.07 -1.91
N LYS A 144 -1.16 0.90 -1.29
CA LYS A 144 -1.84 0.69 0.00
C LYS A 144 -3.03 -0.28 -0.12
N GLN A 145 -3.77 -0.25 -1.21
CA GLN A 145 -4.81 -1.23 -1.48
C GLN A 145 -4.20 -2.64 -1.61
N ALA A 146 -3.09 -2.78 -2.30
CA ALA A 146 -2.38 -4.05 -2.44
C ALA A 146 -1.88 -4.61 -1.09
N VAL A 147 -1.43 -3.74 -0.17
CA VAL A 147 -1.08 -4.15 1.20
C VAL A 147 -2.30 -4.74 1.92
N LYS A 148 -3.48 -4.12 1.82
CA LYS A 148 -4.73 -4.67 2.39
C LYS A 148 -5.10 -6.02 1.78
N ILE A 149 -5.01 -6.14 0.45
CA ILE A 149 -5.28 -7.39 -0.27
C ILE A 149 -4.36 -8.51 0.22
N GLY A 150 -3.09 -8.20 0.52
CA GLY A 150 -2.13 -9.12 1.11
C GLY A 150 -2.36 -9.47 2.59
N GLY A 151 -3.38 -8.87 3.24
CA GLY A 151 -3.73 -9.10 4.64
C GLY A 151 -3.05 -8.15 5.64
N GLY A 152 -2.27 -7.18 5.19
CA GLY A 152 -1.68 -6.14 6.01
C GLY A 152 -2.66 -5.00 6.33
N CYS A 153 -2.18 -4.00 7.04
CA CYS A 153 -2.95 -2.80 7.39
C CYS A 153 -2.29 -1.56 6.83
N ASN A 154 -3.07 -0.52 6.62
CA ASN A 154 -2.55 0.76 6.20
C ASN A 154 -2.24 1.63 7.43
N HIS A 155 -1.06 2.22 7.45
CA HIS A 155 -0.77 3.43 8.20
C HIS A 155 -1.47 4.62 7.51
N ARG A 156 -1.40 5.83 8.08
CA ARG A 156 -1.99 7.03 7.47
C ARG A 156 -1.71 7.11 5.96
N ILE A 157 -2.72 7.56 5.22
CA ILE A 157 -2.63 7.69 3.75
C ILE A 157 -1.78 8.90 3.38
N GLY A 158 -1.94 10.00 4.11
CA GLY A 158 -1.24 11.24 3.81
C GLY A 158 -0.84 12.01 5.06
N LEU A 159 -0.77 13.34 4.93
CA LEU A 159 -0.54 14.24 6.05
C LEU A 159 -1.86 14.80 6.62
N PHE A 160 -2.99 14.33 6.09
CA PHE A 160 -4.31 14.88 6.33
C PHE A 160 -5.23 13.99 7.16
N ASP A 161 -4.93 12.70 7.30
CA ASP A 161 -5.82 11.70 7.91
C ASP A 161 -5.37 11.20 9.27
N MET A 162 -4.18 11.60 9.74
CA MET A 162 -3.67 11.34 11.08
C MET A 162 -2.50 12.26 11.40
N ILE A 163 -2.39 12.76 12.62
CA ILE A 163 -1.21 13.46 13.12
C ILE A 163 -0.15 12.41 13.51
N LEU A 164 1.07 12.58 13.02
CA LEU A 164 2.25 11.84 13.46
C LEU A 164 3.34 12.82 13.83
N LEU A 165 3.57 12.97 15.12
CA LEU A 165 4.64 13.78 15.70
C LEU A 165 5.95 13.00 15.60
N LYS A 166 6.85 13.49 14.76
CA LYS A 166 8.20 12.94 14.56
C LYS A 166 9.21 13.73 15.38
N ASP A 167 10.43 13.18 15.50
CA ASP A 167 11.57 13.80 16.15
C ASP A 167 11.70 15.31 15.87
N ASN A 168 11.76 15.70 14.61
CA ASN A 168 11.86 17.09 14.20
C ASN A 168 10.66 17.96 14.63
N HIS A 169 9.45 17.40 14.65
CA HIS A 169 8.27 18.13 15.13
C HIS A 169 8.38 18.40 16.63
N VAL A 170 8.81 17.41 17.40
CA VAL A 170 9.02 17.52 18.85
C VAL A 170 10.13 18.55 19.15
N ASP A 171 11.25 18.43 18.46
CA ASP A 171 12.41 19.31 18.67
C ASP A 171 12.06 20.77 18.34
N PHE A 172 11.43 21.05 17.19
CA PHE A 172 11.00 22.40 16.82
C PHE A 172 9.83 22.95 17.65
N ALA A 173 9.01 22.09 18.25
CA ALA A 173 7.95 22.52 19.16
C ALA A 173 8.49 22.91 20.54
N GLY A 174 9.74 22.56 20.87
CA GLY A 174 10.35 22.77 22.18
C GLY A 174 10.00 21.67 23.19
N GLY A 175 9.82 20.43 22.71
CA GLY A 175 9.62 19.21 23.50
C GLY A 175 8.25 18.56 23.33
N ILE A 176 8.14 17.35 23.86
CA ILE A 176 6.98 16.44 23.69
C ILE A 176 5.67 17.08 24.18
N ALA A 177 5.65 17.60 25.41
CA ALA A 177 4.44 18.20 25.96
C ALA A 177 3.94 19.39 25.12
N ASN A 178 4.85 20.24 24.65
CA ASN A 178 4.49 21.36 23.79
C ASN A 178 3.94 20.89 22.46
N ALA A 179 4.54 19.86 21.85
CA ALA A 179 4.08 19.30 20.59
C ALA A 179 2.66 18.73 20.70
N ILE A 180 2.39 17.92 21.73
CA ILE A 180 1.07 17.32 21.98
C ILE A 180 0.02 18.39 22.25
N ASN A 181 0.32 19.36 23.13
CA ASN A 181 -0.63 20.43 23.49
C ASN A 181 -1.01 21.27 22.28
N ARG A 182 -0.03 21.62 21.42
CA ARG A 182 -0.28 22.35 20.16
C ARG A 182 -1.14 21.54 19.19
N CYS A 183 -1.00 20.20 19.15
CA CYS A 183 -1.89 19.36 18.34
C CYS A 183 -3.34 19.47 18.83
N HIS A 184 -3.59 19.37 20.12
CA HIS A 184 -4.93 19.51 20.68
C HIS A 184 -5.55 20.89 20.42
N GLU A 185 -4.77 21.95 20.60
CA GLU A 185 -5.22 23.31 20.26
C GLU A 185 -5.59 23.43 18.79
N TYR A 186 -4.75 22.91 17.90
CA TYR A 186 -5.00 22.92 16.45
C TYR A 186 -6.27 22.13 16.08
N LEU A 187 -6.42 20.90 16.58
CA LEU A 187 -7.59 20.07 16.32
C LEU A 187 -8.88 20.77 16.79
N LYS A 188 -8.86 21.35 18.00
CA LYS A 188 -9.98 22.12 18.56
C LYS A 188 -10.32 23.34 17.70
N GLN A 189 -9.32 24.12 17.27
CA GLN A 189 -9.52 25.31 16.43
C GLN A 189 -10.08 24.96 15.06
N LYS A 190 -9.71 23.83 14.48
CA LYS A 190 -10.13 23.36 13.18
C LYS A 190 -11.42 22.53 13.18
N GLY A 191 -11.89 22.11 14.37
CA GLY A 191 -13.00 21.17 14.50
C GLY A 191 -12.70 19.80 13.85
N LEU A 192 -11.46 19.32 13.98
CA LEU A 192 -11.02 18.04 13.41
C LEU A 192 -10.93 16.98 14.50
N ASP A 193 -11.29 15.76 14.15
CA ASP A 193 -11.15 14.55 14.97
C ASP A 193 -10.13 13.61 14.30
N LEU A 194 -8.83 13.85 14.54
CA LEU A 194 -7.74 13.04 14.01
C LEU A 194 -6.98 12.36 15.13
N LYS A 195 -6.62 11.10 14.93
CA LYS A 195 -5.73 10.38 15.84
C LYS A 195 -4.36 11.06 15.90
N ILE A 196 -3.74 10.99 17.07
CA ILE A 196 -2.39 11.50 17.33
C ILE A 196 -1.48 10.33 17.65
N GLU A 197 -0.44 10.17 16.85
CA GLU A 197 0.67 9.28 17.09
C GLU A 197 1.93 10.07 17.34
N ILE A 198 2.77 9.61 18.28
CA ILE A 198 4.07 10.20 18.58
C ILE A 198 5.20 9.19 18.44
N GLU A 199 6.26 9.58 17.76
CA GLU A 199 7.52 8.85 17.64
C GLU A 199 8.41 9.19 18.85
N VAL A 200 8.88 8.17 19.57
CA VAL A 200 9.78 8.30 20.72
C VAL A 200 11.09 7.55 20.44
N ARG A 201 12.22 8.17 20.82
CA ARG A 201 13.59 7.69 20.54
C ARG A 201 14.23 6.95 21.73
N ASN A 202 13.67 7.09 22.92
CA ASN A 202 14.21 6.55 24.16
C ASN A 202 13.13 6.48 25.27
N PHE A 203 13.50 5.91 26.43
CA PHE A 203 12.58 5.74 27.55
C PHE A 203 12.19 7.05 28.24
N ASP A 204 13.03 8.08 28.20
CA ASP A 204 12.70 9.38 28.78
C ASP A 204 11.60 10.07 27.97
N GLU A 205 11.67 9.99 26.62
CA GLU A 205 10.64 10.47 25.73
C GLU A 205 9.35 9.66 25.85
N LEU A 206 9.47 8.32 25.98
CA LEU A 206 8.32 7.45 26.23
C LEU A 206 7.59 7.88 27.49
N LYS A 207 8.32 8.09 28.58
CA LYS A 207 7.73 8.56 29.83
C LYS A 207 7.06 9.92 29.69
N GLN A 208 7.72 10.89 29.04
CA GLN A 208 7.15 12.23 28.82
C GLN A 208 5.86 12.16 27.99
N ALA A 209 5.81 11.32 26.95
CA ALA A 209 4.63 11.14 26.13
C ALA A 209 3.46 10.55 26.94
N MET A 210 3.73 9.54 27.77
CA MET A 210 2.74 8.92 28.64
C MET A 210 2.25 9.88 29.75
N ASP A 211 3.15 10.63 30.39
CA ASP A 211 2.82 11.60 31.43
C ASP A 211 1.96 12.75 30.87
N CYS A 212 2.22 13.19 29.64
CA CYS A 212 1.42 14.20 28.96
C CYS A 212 0.02 13.67 28.58
N GLY A 213 -0.05 12.44 28.08
CA GLY A 213 -1.28 11.83 27.61
C GLY A 213 -1.87 12.49 26.35
N GLY A 214 -3.14 12.18 26.07
CA GLY A 214 -3.87 12.78 24.93
C GLY A 214 -3.37 12.33 23.55
N ILE A 215 -2.79 11.15 23.46
CA ILE A 215 -2.32 10.50 22.24
C ILE A 215 -2.99 9.14 22.09
N ASP A 216 -3.05 8.62 20.86
CA ASP A 216 -3.67 7.33 20.54
C ASP A 216 -2.63 6.22 20.43
N ARG A 217 -1.43 6.54 19.89
CA ARG A 217 -0.38 5.56 19.61
C ARG A 217 1.01 6.12 19.92
N ILE A 218 1.88 5.23 20.37
CA ILE A 218 3.30 5.50 20.58
C ILE A 218 4.11 4.64 19.62
N MET A 219 4.91 5.30 18.76
CA MET A 219 5.85 4.63 17.86
C MET A 219 7.23 4.58 18.53
N LEU A 220 7.74 3.37 18.71
CA LEU A 220 9.07 3.09 19.24
C LEU A 220 10.06 3.10 18.06
N ASP A 221 10.76 4.22 17.85
CA ASP A 221 11.65 4.39 16.72
C ASP A 221 13.05 3.85 17.01
N ASN A 222 13.47 2.88 16.21
CA ASN A 222 14.80 2.24 16.32
C ASN A 222 15.12 1.61 17.69
N PHE A 223 14.12 1.22 18.46
CA PHE A 223 14.32 0.47 19.71
C PHE A 223 14.87 -0.91 19.38
N SER A 224 15.78 -1.43 20.22
CA SER A 224 16.19 -2.84 20.16
C SER A 224 15.03 -3.75 20.55
N VAL A 225 15.09 -5.05 20.22
CA VAL A 225 14.09 -6.03 20.67
C VAL A 225 13.94 -6.04 22.19
N ALA A 226 15.06 -5.96 22.93
CA ALA A 226 15.04 -5.93 24.38
C ALA A 226 14.37 -4.65 24.94
N ASP A 227 14.68 -3.50 24.34
CA ASP A 227 14.09 -2.23 24.72
C ASP A 227 12.61 -2.14 24.32
N THR A 228 12.24 -2.69 23.14
CA THR A 228 10.84 -2.79 22.72
C THR A 228 10.00 -3.58 23.71
N LYS A 229 10.49 -4.74 24.16
CA LYS A 229 9.80 -5.55 25.17
C LYS A 229 9.58 -4.76 26.47
N LYS A 230 10.62 -4.09 26.96
CA LYS A 230 10.54 -3.25 28.15
C LYS A 230 9.60 -2.06 27.96
N ALA A 231 9.60 -1.43 26.78
CA ALA A 231 8.71 -0.32 26.47
C ALA A 231 7.24 -0.78 26.47
N VAL A 232 6.93 -1.92 25.88
CA VAL A 232 5.57 -2.51 25.91
C VAL A 232 5.11 -2.79 27.34
N GLU A 233 5.98 -3.34 28.19
CA GLU A 233 5.68 -3.56 29.62
C GLU A 233 5.39 -2.24 30.35
N ILE A 234 6.14 -1.17 30.06
CA ILE A 234 5.94 0.16 30.63
C ILE A 234 4.61 0.79 30.15
N VAL A 235 4.30 0.68 28.85
CA VAL A 235 3.04 1.19 28.29
C VAL A 235 1.84 0.47 28.88
N GLY A 236 1.96 -0.83 29.19
CA GLY A 236 0.96 -1.60 29.92
C GLY A 236 -0.44 -1.61 29.29
N GLY A 237 -0.54 -1.47 27.97
CA GLY A 237 -1.80 -1.48 27.23
C GLY A 237 -2.61 -0.16 27.30
N ASN A 238 -2.04 0.92 27.85
CA ASN A 238 -2.73 2.22 27.91
C ASN A 238 -2.79 2.94 26.56
N TYR A 239 -1.89 2.60 25.64
CA TYR A 239 -1.78 3.15 24.28
C TYR A 239 -1.52 2.05 23.28
N GLU A 240 -1.97 2.23 22.03
CA GLU A 240 -1.48 1.40 20.93
C GLU A 240 0.04 1.59 20.78
N THR A 241 0.76 0.50 20.50
CA THR A 241 2.22 0.52 20.32
C THR A 241 2.60 0.13 18.89
N GLU A 242 3.55 0.86 18.31
CA GLU A 242 4.11 0.56 16.99
C GLU A 242 5.64 0.46 17.10
N SER A 243 6.24 -0.59 16.54
CA SER A 243 7.68 -0.65 16.30
C SER A 243 8.00 -0.17 14.90
N SER A 244 9.01 0.70 14.78
CA SER A 244 9.51 1.25 13.52
C SER A 244 11.04 1.33 13.52
N GLY A 245 11.62 1.39 12.32
CA GLY A 245 13.06 1.55 12.12
C GLY A 245 13.80 0.23 11.89
N GLY A 246 14.33 0.05 10.66
CA GLY A 246 15.24 -1.05 10.30
C GLY A 246 14.70 -2.48 10.42
N ILE A 247 13.39 -2.67 10.67
CA ILE A 247 12.80 -4.01 10.86
C ILE A 247 12.69 -4.71 9.51
N THR A 248 13.34 -5.87 9.41
CA THR A 248 13.38 -6.73 8.22
C THR A 248 12.43 -7.92 8.36
N PHE A 249 12.28 -8.69 7.28
CA PHE A 249 11.52 -9.94 7.32
C PHE A 249 12.06 -10.93 8.37
N ASP A 250 13.38 -10.99 8.54
CA ASP A 250 14.03 -11.93 9.46
C ASP A 250 13.82 -11.52 10.93
N THR A 251 13.87 -10.22 11.23
CA THR A 251 13.72 -9.69 12.61
C THR A 251 12.26 -9.41 13.00
N LEU A 252 11.33 -9.43 12.03
CA LEU A 252 9.91 -9.10 12.25
C LEU A 252 9.28 -9.86 13.41
N ARG A 253 9.55 -11.16 13.49
CA ARG A 253 8.99 -12.05 14.51
C ARG A 253 9.43 -11.70 15.91
N ASP A 254 10.69 -11.33 16.08
CA ASP A 254 11.28 -11.01 17.38
C ASP A 254 10.61 -9.75 17.98
N TYR A 255 10.34 -8.73 17.12
CA TYR A 255 9.60 -7.54 17.53
C TYR A 255 8.13 -7.84 17.84
N ALA A 256 7.48 -8.70 17.08
CA ALA A 256 6.10 -9.08 17.33
C ALA A 256 5.93 -9.84 18.65
N GLU A 257 6.90 -10.68 19.02
CA GLU A 257 6.91 -11.39 20.30
C GLU A 257 7.16 -10.49 21.52
N CYS A 258 7.58 -9.23 21.31
CA CYS A 258 7.60 -8.23 22.35
C CYS A 258 6.19 -7.76 22.77
N GLY A 259 5.17 -8.03 21.93
CA GLY A 259 3.77 -7.68 22.23
C GLY A 259 3.37 -6.28 21.74
N VAL A 260 4.02 -5.74 20.71
CA VAL A 260 3.56 -4.50 20.05
C VAL A 260 2.30 -4.77 19.23
N ASP A 261 1.42 -3.76 19.11
CA ASP A 261 0.21 -3.87 18.31
C ASP A 261 0.51 -3.81 16.81
N TYR A 262 1.50 -3.01 16.43
CA TYR A 262 1.85 -2.78 15.04
C TYR A 262 3.37 -2.81 14.80
N ILE A 263 3.72 -3.21 13.57
CA ILE A 263 5.08 -3.04 13.04
C ILE A 263 4.98 -2.41 11.67
N SER A 264 5.56 -1.22 11.47
CA SER A 264 5.60 -0.57 10.17
C SER A 264 6.80 -1.02 9.35
N VAL A 265 6.54 -1.39 8.10
CA VAL A 265 7.54 -1.95 7.18
C VAL A 265 7.50 -1.22 5.85
N GLY A 266 8.45 -0.33 5.61
CA GLY A 266 8.55 0.41 4.35
C GLY A 266 8.83 -0.49 3.14
N ALA A 267 9.54 -1.60 3.34
CA ALA A 267 9.88 -2.55 2.29
C ALA A 267 8.67 -3.16 1.58
N LEU A 268 7.48 -3.17 2.21
CA LEU A 268 6.24 -3.63 1.59
C LEU A 268 5.88 -2.84 0.32
N THR A 269 6.36 -1.62 0.17
CA THR A 269 6.04 -0.76 -0.97
C THR A 269 7.26 -0.29 -1.74
N HIS A 270 8.41 0.01 -1.08
CA HIS A 270 9.56 0.58 -1.79
C HIS A 270 10.56 -0.46 -2.34
N SER A 271 10.49 -1.75 -1.93
CA SER A 271 11.47 -2.79 -2.33
C SER A 271 10.80 -4.08 -2.80
N VAL A 272 9.75 -3.95 -3.61
CA VAL A 272 8.97 -5.10 -4.07
C VAL A 272 9.23 -5.38 -5.55
N LYS A 273 9.47 -6.66 -5.86
CA LYS A 273 9.47 -7.18 -7.24
C LYS A 273 8.03 -7.40 -7.69
N GLY A 274 7.68 -6.95 -8.90
CA GLY A 274 6.38 -7.25 -9.52
C GLY A 274 6.18 -8.75 -9.73
N LEU A 275 4.95 -9.23 -9.60
CA LEU A 275 4.59 -10.62 -9.89
C LEU A 275 4.54 -10.82 -11.42
N ASP A 276 5.24 -11.82 -11.94
CA ASP A 276 5.35 -12.02 -13.39
C ASP A 276 4.01 -12.47 -14.00
N MET A 277 3.55 -11.74 -15.01
CA MET A 277 2.31 -11.97 -15.75
C MET A 277 2.50 -11.67 -17.24
N SER A 278 1.66 -12.24 -18.09
CA SER A 278 1.58 -11.89 -19.50
C SER A 278 0.15 -11.85 -20.00
N PHE A 279 -0.11 -10.96 -20.95
CA PHE A 279 -1.38 -10.86 -21.65
C PHE A 279 -1.20 -11.46 -23.04
N LYS A 280 -1.96 -12.48 -23.38
CA LYS A 280 -1.75 -13.28 -24.59
C LYS A 280 -3.03 -13.40 -25.39
N ALA A 281 -2.91 -13.11 -26.68
CA ALA A 281 -3.99 -13.42 -27.61
C ALA A 281 -4.39 -14.91 -27.52
N THR A 282 -5.66 -15.17 -27.67
CA THR A 282 -6.26 -16.51 -27.69
C THR A 282 -7.24 -16.60 -28.84
N ASP A 283 -7.41 -17.77 -29.37
CA ASP A 283 -8.38 -18.07 -30.42
C ASP A 283 -9.83 -17.94 -29.95
#